data_f907e7ea5b72cbb3a88c5f158db64075
#
_entry.id   f907e7ea5b72cbb3a88c5f158db64075
#
_cell.length_a   1.000
_cell.length_b   1.000
_cell.length_c   1.000
_cell.angle_alpha   90.00
_cell.angle_beta   90.00
_cell.angle_gamma   90.00
#
_symmetry.space_group_name_H-M   'P 1'
#
loop_
_entity.id
_entity.type
_entity.pdbx_description
1 polymer ?
#
loop_
_entity_poly.entity_id
_entity_poly.type
_entity_poly.pdbx_seq_one_letter_code
_entity_poly.pdbx_strand_id
1 'polypeptide(L)'
;MKFVKESFETNDPLGKALLTDYLERRGHDVYPNPDRYGIDLYSIKEDKKLWWEVEVKIGRPWTTMEDFQFPTVSFLSRKKKWEDTDFWYCIICSETRAALMCFSSIIFQEEYREEKYINKGGRRGKDTFYRVPKKYCIFVQPKDFI
;
A
#
# COMPACT_ATOMS: atom_id res chain seq x y z
N MET A 1 17.38 -11.93 -12.71
CA MET A 1 16.51 -11.97 -11.55
C MET A 1 15.19 -12.59 -11.91
N LYS A 2 14.89 -13.65 -11.23
CA LYS A 2 13.62 -14.32 -11.40
C LYS A 2 12.50 -13.41 -10.89
N PHE A 3 11.61 -13.03 -11.73
CA PHE A 3 10.42 -12.38 -11.26
C PHE A 3 9.60 -13.37 -10.71
N VAL A 4 9.25 -12.80 -10.15
CA VAL A 4 8.56 -12.90 -9.15
C VAL A 4 7.09 -12.97 -9.30
N LYS A 5 6.69 -13.79 -10.25
CA LYS A 5 5.33 -14.26 -10.38
C LYS A 5 4.89 -14.99 -9.10
N GLU A 6 5.79 -15.80 -8.55
CA GLU A 6 5.54 -16.50 -7.29
C GLU A 6 5.37 -15.55 -6.10
N SER A 7 6.19 -14.50 -6.00
CA SER A 7 6.02 -13.48 -4.97
C SER A 7 4.74 -12.70 -5.13
N PHE A 8 4.40 -12.36 -6.37
CA PHE A 8 3.17 -11.65 -6.65
C PHE A 8 1.95 -12.50 -6.30
N GLU A 9 1.95 -13.77 -6.73
CA GLU A 9 0.86 -14.69 -6.41
C GLU A 9 0.73 -14.99 -4.92
N THR A 10 1.84 -14.93 -4.16
CA THR A 10 1.84 -15.18 -2.73
C THR A 10 1.53 -13.92 -1.93
N ASN A 11 2.14 -12.79 -2.30
CA ASN A 11 2.05 -11.57 -1.52
C ASN A 11 0.74 -10.81 -1.71
N ASP A 12 0.15 -10.84 -2.90
CA ASP A 12 -1.11 -10.14 -3.13
C ASP A 12 -2.26 -10.74 -2.30
N PRO A 13 -2.50 -12.06 -2.32
CA PRO A 13 -3.51 -12.66 -1.44
C PRO A 13 -3.18 -12.48 0.05
N LEU A 14 -1.90 -12.54 0.42
CA LEU A 14 -1.47 -12.35 1.80
C LEU A 14 -1.80 -10.95 2.28
N GLY A 15 -1.50 -9.93 1.49
CA GLY A 15 -1.80 -8.54 1.84
C GLY A 15 -3.28 -8.32 2.06
N LYS A 16 -4.10 -8.83 1.14
CA LYS A 16 -5.56 -8.74 1.27
C LYS A 16 -6.08 -9.44 2.53
N ALA A 17 -5.55 -10.63 2.82
CA ALA A 17 -5.96 -11.40 4.01
C ALA A 17 -5.57 -10.68 5.31
N LEU A 18 -4.36 -10.14 5.38
CA LEU A 18 -3.89 -9.42 6.57
C LEU A 18 -4.70 -8.14 6.82
N LEU A 19 -4.94 -7.37 5.77
CA LEU A 19 -5.72 -6.14 5.88
C LEU A 19 -7.18 -6.44 6.24
N THR A 20 -7.77 -7.47 5.64
CA THR A 20 -9.13 -7.90 5.94
C THR A 20 -9.26 -8.25 7.42
N ASP A 21 -8.34 -9.05 7.96
CA ASP A 21 -8.34 -9.43 9.37
C ASP A 21 -8.25 -8.20 10.28
N TYR A 22 -7.33 -7.28 9.97
CA TYR A 22 -7.18 -6.05 10.73
C TYR A 22 -8.46 -5.22 10.75
N LEU A 23 -9.08 -5.03 9.58
CA LEU A 23 -10.30 -4.24 9.47
C LEU A 23 -11.49 -4.91 10.17
N GLU A 24 -11.63 -6.24 10.03
CA GLU A 24 -12.70 -6.97 10.71
C GLU A 24 -12.59 -6.89 12.22
N ARG A 25 -11.37 -6.98 12.76
CA ARG A 25 -11.14 -6.79 14.20
C ARG A 25 -11.50 -5.39 14.69
N ARG A 26 -11.54 -4.42 13.78
CA ARG A 26 -11.92 -3.04 14.10
C ARG A 26 -13.39 -2.74 13.79
N GLY A 27 -14.17 -3.76 13.49
CA GLY A 27 -15.62 -3.62 13.30
C GLY A 27 -16.06 -3.29 11.87
N HIS A 28 -15.16 -3.43 10.89
CA HIS A 28 -15.53 -3.30 9.49
C HIS A 28 -16.05 -4.62 8.93
N ASP A 29 -17.02 -4.54 8.03
CA ASP A 29 -17.35 -5.63 7.13
C ASP A 29 -16.53 -5.43 5.86
N VAL A 30 -15.78 -6.45 5.44
CA VAL A 30 -14.83 -6.34 4.33
C VAL A 30 -15.27 -7.19 3.16
N TYR A 31 -15.19 -6.63 1.97
CA TYR A 31 -15.61 -7.25 0.72
C TYR A 31 -14.55 -7.09 -0.36
N PRO A 32 -14.33 -8.12 -1.19
CA PRO A 32 -13.48 -7.94 -2.37
C PRO A 32 -14.16 -7.05 -3.39
N ASN A 33 -13.37 -6.29 -4.15
CA ASN A 33 -13.93 -5.54 -5.26
C ASN A 33 -14.31 -6.52 -6.38
N PRO A 34 -15.57 -6.50 -6.87
CA PRO A 34 -15.95 -7.37 -7.98
C PRO A 34 -15.20 -7.06 -9.27
N ASP A 35 -14.74 -5.83 -9.45
CA ASP A 35 -13.86 -5.47 -10.57
C ASP A 35 -12.42 -5.81 -10.21
N ARG A 36 -11.88 -6.88 -10.80
CA ARG A 36 -10.52 -7.34 -10.52
C ARG A 36 -9.42 -6.38 -11.00
N TYR A 37 -9.76 -5.43 -11.86
CA TYR A 37 -8.84 -4.39 -12.32
C TYR A 37 -8.98 -3.09 -11.53
N GLY A 38 -9.89 -3.05 -10.58
CA GLY A 38 -10.11 -1.90 -9.70
C GLY A 38 -9.27 -1.96 -8.43
N ILE A 39 -9.66 -1.13 -7.48
CA ILE A 39 -9.07 -1.11 -6.13
C ILE A 39 -9.31 -2.47 -5.47
N ASP A 40 -8.38 -2.93 -4.64
CA ASP A 40 -8.38 -4.30 -4.13
C ASP A 40 -9.62 -4.70 -3.37
N LEU A 41 -10.06 -3.89 -2.40
CA LEU A 41 -11.22 -4.23 -1.58
C LEU A 41 -11.90 -2.98 -1.02
N TYR A 42 -13.09 -3.18 -0.45
CA TYR A 42 -13.76 -2.12 0.28
C TYR A 42 -14.27 -2.64 1.62
N SER A 43 -14.48 -1.72 2.55
CA SER A 43 -15.04 -2.03 3.85
C SER A 43 -16.21 -1.11 4.18
N ILE A 44 -17.12 -1.60 5.02
CA ILE A 44 -18.26 -0.84 5.51
C ILE A 44 -18.24 -0.87 7.03
N LYS A 45 -18.29 0.30 7.63
CA LYS A 45 -18.43 0.47 9.08
C LYS A 45 -19.32 1.68 9.35
N GLU A 46 -20.36 1.48 10.16
CA GLU A 46 -21.31 2.55 10.50
C GLU A 46 -21.86 3.27 9.26
N ASP A 47 -22.26 2.48 8.27
CA ASP A 47 -22.80 2.94 6.98
C ASP A 47 -21.80 3.72 6.10
N LYS A 48 -20.53 3.76 6.50
CA LYS A 48 -19.48 4.39 5.70
C LYS A 48 -18.71 3.35 4.90
N LYS A 49 -18.59 3.59 3.60
CA LYS A 49 -17.83 2.75 2.68
C LYS A 49 -16.45 3.35 2.47
N LEU A 50 -15.41 2.53 2.70
CA LEU A 50 -14.02 2.91 2.47
C LEU A 50 -13.39 1.94 1.47
N TRP A 51 -12.61 2.50 0.55
CA TRP A 51 -11.84 1.72 -0.41
C TRP A 51 -10.40 1.56 0.07
N TRP A 52 -9.82 0.39 -0.21
CA TRP A 52 -8.48 0.03 0.25
C TRP A 52 -7.67 -0.60 -0.86
N GLU A 53 -6.48 -0.09 -1.06
CA GLU A 53 -5.47 -0.70 -1.89
C GLU A 53 -4.38 -1.24 -0.97
N VAL A 54 -3.87 -2.44 -1.23
CA VAL A 54 -2.88 -3.06 -0.34
C VAL A 54 -1.69 -3.58 -1.14
N GLU A 55 -0.50 -3.40 -0.59
CA GLU A 55 0.77 -3.84 -1.17
C GLU A 55 1.63 -4.43 -0.07
N VAL A 56 2.32 -5.55 -0.35
CA VAL A 56 3.29 -6.14 0.57
C VAL A 56 4.68 -5.85 0.04
N LYS A 57 5.53 -5.23 0.85
CA LYS A 57 6.91 -4.94 0.50
C LYS A 57 7.87 -5.87 1.21
N ILE A 58 8.89 -6.33 0.46
CA ILE A 58 9.95 -7.20 0.94
C ILE A 58 11.23 -6.35 1.07
N GLY A 59 12.01 -6.61 2.10
CA GLY A 59 13.25 -5.91 2.37
C GLY A 59 13.06 -4.63 3.16
N ARG A 60 14.14 -4.11 3.73
CA ARG A 60 14.17 -2.87 4.52
C ARG A 60 13.07 -2.83 5.57
N PRO A 61 13.06 -3.80 6.52
CA PRO A 61 11.96 -3.93 7.46
C PRO A 61 11.84 -2.74 8.42
N TRP A 62 10.61 -2.48 8.84
CA TRP A 62 10.32 -1.48 9.87
C TRP A 62 9.25 -2.04 10.81
N THR A 63 9.18 -1.46 12.01
CA THR A 63 8.12 -1.77 12.98
C THR A 63 7.33 -0.52 13.35
N THR A 64 7.99 0.64 13.34
CA THR A 64 7.38 1.93 13.68
C THR A 64 7.81 2.99 12.67
N MET A 65 7.26 4.18 12.76
CA MET A 65 7.69 5.32 11.95
C MET A 65 9.15 5.68 12.23
N GLU A 66 9.58 5.52 13.47
CA GLU A 66 10.93 5.91 13.91
C GLU A 66 12.01 5.02 13.29
N ASP A 67 11.77 3.73 13.13
CA ASP A 67 12.74 2.81 12.53
C ASP A 67 12.57 2.64 11.02
N PHE A 68 11.58 3.30 10.43
CA PHE A 68 11.45 3.39 8.98
C PHE A 68 12.59 4.25 8.44
N GLN A 69 13.49 3.62 7.64
CA GLN A 69 14.80 4.23 7.34
C GLN A 69 14.78 5.45 6.42
N PHE A 70 13.67 5.72 5.75
CA PHE A 70 13.60 6.82 4.82
C PHE A 70 12.72 7.96 5.36
N PRO A 71 13.01 9.22 5.00
CA PRO A 71 12.14 10.33 5.39
C PRO A 71 10.80 10.34 4.64
N THR A 72 10.73 9.63 3.52
CA THR A 72 9.53 9.56 2.67
C THR A 72 9.12 8.13 2.40
N VAL A 73 7.84 7.95 2.08
CA VAL A 73 7.28 6.68 1.64
C VAL A 73 6.96 6.79 0.16
N SER A 74 7.40 5.81 -0.64
CA SER A 74 7.17 5.80 -2.08
C SER A 74 5.92 5.01 -2.43
N PHE A 75 5.02 5.65 -3.16
CA PHE A 75 3.79 5.03 -3.65
C PHE A 75 3.82 4.97 -5.17
N LEU A 76 3.28 3.90 -5.73
CA LEU A 76 3.30 3.68 -7.18
C LEU A 76 2.35 4.64 -7.89
N SER A 77 2.85 5.32 -8.93
CA SER A 77 2.06 6.28 -9.70
C SER A 77 0.91 5.65 -10.46
N ARG A 78 1.04 4.38 -10.84
CA ARG A 78 -0.02 3.66 -11.56
C ARG A 78 -1.33 3.61 -10.78
N LYS A 79 -1.28 3.76 -9.47
CA LYS A 79 -2.47 3.79 -8.61
C LYS A 79 -3.20 5.13 -8.68
N LYS A 80 -2.59 6.15 -9.28
CA LYS A 80 -3.23 7.45 -9.50
C LYS A 80 -4.47 7.38 -10.40
N LYS A 81 -4.58 6.34 -11.22
CA LYS A 81 -5.77 6.14 -12.07
C LYS A 81 -7.06 6.06 -11.27
N TRP A 82 -6.97 5.79 -9.96
CA TRP A 82 -8.13 5.75 -9.06
C TRP A 82 -8.28 7.01 -8.21
N GLU A 83 -7.57 8.10 -8.55
CA GLU A 83 -7.60 9.32 -7.72
C GLU A 83 -8.99 9.95 -7.58
N ASP A 84 -9.89 9.70 -8.54
CA ASP A 84 -11.28 10.16 -8.46
C ASP A 84 -12.10 9.40 -7.42
N THR A 85 -11.59 8.28 -6.93
CA THR A 85 -12.17 7.52 -5.85
C THR A 85 -11.24 7.65 -4.65
N ASP A 86 -11.73 8.22 -3.58
CA ASP A 86 -10.93 8.29 -2.35
C ASP A 86 -10.66 6.88 -1.82
N PHE A 87 -9.41 6.58 -1.53
CA PHE A 87 -9.02 5.29 -0.99
C PHE A 87 -7.82 5.39 -0.06
N TRP A 88 -7.70 4.41 0.81
CA TRP A 88 -6.53 4.22 1.65
C TRP A 88 -5.54 3.29 0.96
N TYR A 89 -4.29 3.70 0.93
CA TYR A 89 -3.20 2.88 0.40
C TYR A 89 -2.45 2.29 1.57
N CYS A 90 -2.51 0.96 1.74
CA CYS A 90 -1.87 0.24 2.82
C CYS A 90 -0.63 -0.48 2.31
N ILE A 91 0.51 -0.27 2.95
CA ILE A 91 1.74 -0.99 2.66
C ILE A 91 2.10 -1.82 3.89
N ILE A 92 2.31 -3.12 3.68
CA ILE A 92 2.62 -4.07 4.74
C ILE A 92 4.07 -4.52 4.58
N CYS A 93 4.83 -4.50 5.68
CA CYS A 93 6.17 -5.05 5.71
C CYS A 93 6.10 -6.58 5.82
N SER A 94 6.66 -7.28 4.84
CA SER A 94 6.61 -8.74 4.80
C SER A 94 7.27 -9.38 6.03
N GLU A 95 8.40 -8.84 6.47
CA GLU A 95 9.22 -9.44 7.52
C GLU A 95 8.65 -9.22 8.92
N THR A 96 8.16 -8.01 9.20
CA THR A 96 7.72 -7.65 10.55
C THR A 96 6.22 -7.68 10.74
N ARG A 97 5.46 -7.61 9.63
CA ARG A 97 4.00 -7.46 9.62
C ARG A 97 3.55 -6.10 10.16
N ALA A 98 4.43 -5.12 10.21
CA ALA A 98 4.04 -3.74 10.41
C ALA A 98 3.35 -3.23 9.16
N ALA A 99 2.49 -2.24 9.31
CA ALA A 99 1.81 -1.61 8.19
C ALA A 99 1.93 -0.09 8.25
N LEU A 100 1.73 0.55 7.13
CA LEU A 100 1.52 2.00 7.07
C LEU A 100 0.37 2.27 6.10
N MET A 101 -0.33 3.35 6.34
CA MET A 101 -1.51 3.73 5.56
C MET A 101 -1.46 5.21 5.23
N CYS A 102 -1.79 5.55 4.00
CA CYS A 102 -1.89 6.94 3.59
C CYS A 102 -3.09 7.12 2.67
N PHE A 103 -3.79 8.25 2.83
CA PHE A 103 -4.99 8.52 2.05
C PHE A 103 -4.63 9.03 0.66
N SER A 104 -5.39 8.61 -0.35
CA SER A 104 -5.09 8.92 -1.75
C SER A 104 -4.96 10.41 -2.04
N SER A 105 -5.79 11.25 -1.44
CA SER A 105 -5.72 12.70 -1.66
C SER A 105 -4.43 13.33 -1.15
N ILE A 106 -3.79 12.71 -0.18
CA ILE A 106 -2.47 13.13 0.31
C ILE A 106 -1.38 12.66 -0.65
N ILE A 107 -1.48 11.40 -1.10
CA ILE A 107 -0.43 10.75 -1.90
C ILE A 107 -0.23 11.44 -3.24
N PHE A 108 -1.31 11.64 -4.00
CA PHE A 108 -1.23 11.99 -5.42
C PHE A 108 -1.18 13.50 -5.68
N GLN A 109 -0.47 14.21 -4.82
CA GLN A 109 -0.20 15.63 -5.01
C GLN A 109 1.05 15.80 -5.89
N GLU A 110 0.99 16.75 -6.82
CA GLU A 110 2.06 16.97 -7.79
C GLU A 110 3.41 17.25 -7.11
N GLU A 111 3.40 17.90 -5.96
CA GLU A 111 4.62 18.19 -5.19
C GLU A 111 5.40 16.95 -4.76
N TYR A 112 4.73 15.79 -4.68
CA TYR A 112 5.37 14.52 -4.28
C TYR A 112 5.77 13.66 -5.47
N ARG A 113 5.42 14.08 -6.68
CA ARG A 113 5.72 13.31 -7.89
C ARG A 113 7.21 13.31 -8.19
N GLU A 114 7.77 12.13 -8.40
CA GLU A 114 9.18 11.98 -8.75
C GLU A 114 9.35 10.93 -9.83
N GLU A 115 10.16 11.25 -10.84
CA GLU A 115 10.49 10.33 -11.91
C GLU A 115 11.88 9.76 -11.70
N LYS A 116 12.01 8.45 -11.87
CA LYS A 116 13.28 7.74 -11.81
C LYS A 116 13.51 6.94 -13.08
N TYR A 117 14.73 6.99 -13.59
CA TYR A 117 15.14 6.06 -14.62
C TYR A 117 15.41 4.70 -13.97
N ILE A 118 14.78 3.67 -14.56
CA ILE A 118 15.00 2.31 -14.13
C ILE A 118 15.81 1.58 -15.18
N ASN A 119 16.89 0.93 -14.74
CA ASN A 119 17.67 0.03 -15.56
C ASN A 119 17.70 -1.32 -14.86
N LYS A 120 16.59 -2.07 -15.00
CA LYS A 120 16.45 -3.39 -14.40
C LYS A 120 16.23 -4.44 -15.47
N GLY A 121 17.08 -5.47 -15.47
CA GLY A 121 16.87 -6.63 -16.30
C GLY A 121 16.78 -6.34 -17.80
N GLY A 122 17.60 -5.43 -18.31
CA GLY A 122 17.56 -5.04 -19.71
C GLY A 122 16.45 -4.06 -20.08
N ARG A 123 15.61 -3.67 -19.14
CA ARG A 123 14.57 -2.65 -19.34
C ARG A 123 15.13 -1.29 -19.00
N ARG A 124 15.05 -0.39 -19.95
CA ARG A 124 15.29 1.03 -19.73
C ARG A 124 13.97 1.75 -19.81
N GLY A 125 13.67 2.55 -18.78
CA GLY A 125 12.45 3.35 -18.80
C GLY A 125 12.40 4.29 -17.63
N LYS A 126 11.47 5.22 -17.68
CA LYS A 126 11.12 6.08 -16.56
C LYS A 126 10.04 5.39 -15.75
N ASP A 127 10.24 5.37 -14.45
CA ASP A 127 9.17 5.02 -13.52
C ASP A 127 8.84 6.24 -12.66
N THR A 128 7.57 6.39 -12.34
CA THR A 128 7.08 7.54 -11.59
C THR A 128 6.56 7.06 -10.24
N PHE A 129 6.94 7.78 -9.20
CA PHE A 129 6.52 7.52 -7.83
C PHE A 129 6.03 8.80 -7.20
N TYR A 130 5.21 8.66 -6.16
CA TYR A 130 4.86 9.75 -5.27
C TYR A 130 5.56 9.51 -3.94
N ARG A 131 6.44 10.45 -3.57
CA ARG A 131 7.21 10.37 -2.32
C ARG A 131 6.61 11.28 -1.28
N VAL A 132 5.90 10.68 -0.37
CA VAL A 132 5.15 11.37 0.68
C VAL A 132 5.96 11.37 1.97
N PRO A 133 6.12 12.53 2.63
CA PRO A 133 6.76 12.53 3.95
C PRO A 133 6.08 11.54 4.90
N LYS A 134 6.87 10.72 5.57
CA LYS A 134 6.32 9.65 6.42
C LYS A 134 5.42 10.15 7.52
N LYS A 135 5.59 11.40 7.96
CA LYS A 135 4.73 12.02 8.98
C LYS A 135 3.26 12.14 8.58
N TYR A 136 2.97 12.06 7.28
CA TYR A 136 1.59 12.08 6.77
C TYR A 136 0.99 10.69 6.63
N CYS A 137 1.73 9.66 6.97
CA CYS A 137 1.27 8.28 6.96
C CYS A 137 0.95 7.82 8.37
N ILE A 138 -0.03 6.93 8.49
CA ILE A 138 -0.38 6.31 9.76
C ILE A 138 0.40 4.99 9.84
N PHE A 139 1.26 4.86 10.84
CA PHE A 139 2.03 3.64 11.05
C PHE A 139 1.34 2.76 12.08
N VAL A 140 1.20 1.48 11.77
CA VAL A 140 0.57 0.48 12.62
C VAL A 140 1.62 -0.56 12.99
N GLN A 141 1.88 -0.70 14.29
CA GLN A 141 2.87 -1.66 14.78
C GLN A 141 2.40 -3.10 14.53
N PRO A 142 3.35 -4.06 14.42
CA PRO A 142 2.97 -5.46 14.17
C PRO A 142 1.94 -6.00 15.16
N LYS A 143 2.10 -5.71 16.44
CA LYS A 143 1.19 -6.19 17.50
C LYS A 143 -0.24 -5.69 17.35
N ASP A 144 -0.42 -4.55 16.68
CA ASP A 144 -1.74 -3.97 16.47
C ASP A 144 -2.31 -4.38 15.11
N PHE A 145 -1.45 -4.72 14.15
CA PHE A 145 -1.88 -5.08 12.80
C PHE A 145 -2.25 -6.56 12.66
N ILE A 146 -1.56 -7.43 13.36
CA ILE A 146 -1.80 -8.88 13.28
C ILE A 146 -2.46 -9.44 14.55
#